data_a130773de6ba1ac40232e7964246f68f
#
_entry.id   a130773de6ba1ac40232e7964246f68f
#
_cell.length_a   1.000
_cell.length_b   1.000
_cell.length_c   1.000
_cell.angle_alpha   90.00
_cell.angle_beta   90.00
_cell.angle_gamma   90.00
#
_symmetry.space_group_name_H-M   'P 1'
#
loop_
_entity.id
_entity.type
_entity.pdbx_description
1 polymer ?
#
loop_
_entity_poly.entity_id
_entity_poly.type
_entity_poly.pdbx_seq_one_letter_code
_entity_poly.pdbx_strand_id
1 'polypeptide(L)'
;MRNPLLDRGSPAELADRGQVIDKKVELGTFARLTEAVATDLSSLATEHIPQKWRQAPVAIRLAFGWADDGRRFPTAEGRVAAHVPAVCQRCLGPLELNLDVDLKLLLAGPDQVAHATGDYELWEIDEATIRPLDILEEALIMAMPLSAMHGPGESCDTPGETVPTESADTVRPFADLRSRISGPAGDMEPDESE
;
A
#
# COMPACT_ATOMS: atom_id res chain seq x y z
N MET A 1 10.80 23.17 -19.49
CA MET A 1 10.21 23.48 -18.16
C MET A 1 10.66 22.41 -17.20
N ARG A 2 11.23 22.78 -16.05
CA ARG A 2 11.56 21.83 -14.99
C ARG A 2 10.27 21.24 -14.42
N ASN A 3 10.26 19.94 -14.15
CA ASN A 3 9.13 19.30 -13.50
C ASN A 3 9.43 19.14 -12.00
N PRO A 4 8.83 19.96 -11.11
CA PRO A 4 9.16 19.97 -9.69
C PRO A 4 8.89 18.63 -8.98
N LEU A 5 8.13 17.71 -9.57
CA LEU A 5 7.95 16.35 -9.05
C LEU A 5 9.18 15.46 -9.27
N LEU A 6 9.92 15.71 -10.35
CA LEU A 6 11.06 14.89 -10.78
C LEU A 6 12.41 15.47 -10.38
N ASP A 7 12.44 16.78 -10.07
CA ASP A 7 13.67 17.47 -9.68
C ASP A 7 14.07 17.02 -8.26
N ARG A 8 15.32 16.63 -8.08
CA ARG A 8 15.89 16.34 -6.76
C ARG A 8 16.29 17.63 -6.07
N GLY A 9 16.02 17.73 -4.78
CA GLY A 9 16.42 18.84 -3.93
C GLY A 9 16.69 18.34 -2.51
N SER A 10 17.50 19.08 -1.75
CA SER A 10 17.60 18.77 -0.33
C SER A 10 16.29 19.16 0.37
N PRO A 11 15.85 18.41 1.39
CA PRO A 11 14.64 18.75 2.15
C PRO A 11 14.66 20.19 2.68
N ALA A 12 15.80 20.64 3.16
CA ALA A 12 15.98 22.00 3.65
C ALA A 12 15.78 23.06 2.55
N GLU A 13 16.35 22.85 1.34
CA GLU A 13 16.14 23.78 0.22
C GLU A 13 14.68 23.82 -0.25
N LEU A 14 13.98 22.69 -0.24
CA LEU A 14 12.56 22.63 -0.59
C LEU A 14 11.72 23.38 0.45
N ALA A 15 12.03 23.20 1.74
CA ALA A 15 11.38 23.89 2.84
C ALA A 15 11.67 25.40 2.85
N ASP A 16 12.92 25.82 2.61
CA ASP A 16 13.31 27.24 2.56
C ASP A 16 12.60 28.00 1.43
N ARG A 17 12.37 27.32 0.31
CA ARG A 17 11.62 27.90 -0.81
C ARG A 17 10.11 27.89 -0.59
N GLY A 18 9.63 27.19 0.45
CA GLY A 18 8.21 26.95 0.65
C GLY A 18 7.58 26.33 -0.60
N GLN A 19 8.25 25.33 -1.18
CA GLN A 19 7.84 24.78 -2.48
C GLN A 19 6.48 24.14 -2.36
N VAL A 20 5.55 24.55 -3.24
CA VAL A 20 4.23 23.95 -3.38
C VAL A 20 4.10 23.32 -4.76
N ILE A 21 3.61 22.09 -4.77
CA ILE A 21 3.30 21.32 -5.98
C ILE A 21 1.80 21.06 -5.98
N ASP A 22 1.08 21.66 -6.92
CA ASP A 22 -0.36 21.44 -7.12
C ASP A 22 -0.56 21.07 -8.58
N LYS A 23 -0.80 19.78 -8.84
CA LYS A 23 -0.83 19.23 -10.20
C LYS A 23 -1.72 18.01 -10.30
N LYS A 24 -2.12 17.73 -11.55
CA LYS A 24 -2.60 16.42 -11.97
C LYS A 24 -1.58 15.79 -12.91
N VAL A 25 -1.22 14.55 -12.67
CA VAL A 25 -0.32 13.75 -13.51
C VAL A 25 -0.98 12.43 -13.85
N GLU A 26 -0.43 11.71 -14.83
CA GLU A 26 -0.91 10.37 -15.14
C GLU A 26 -0.36 9.35 -14.14
N LEU A 27 -1.15 8.31 -13.82
CA LEU A 27 -0.75 7.20 -12.95
C LEU A 27 0.54 6.53 -13.44
N GLY A 28 0.74 6.48 -14.76
CA GLY A 28 1.97 5.99 -15.40
C GLY A 28 3.25 6.73 -15.02
N THR A 29 3.15 7.89 -14.38
CA THR A 29 4.30 8.63 -13.86
C THR A 29 4.93 7.91 -12.65
N PHE A 30 4.16 7.10 -11.94
CA PHE A 30 4.55 6.33 -10.76
C PHE A 30 4.97 4.91 -11.17
N ALA A 31 6.26 4.74 -11.46
CA ALA A 31 6.77 3.52 -12.10
C ALA A 31 6.62 2.27 -11.22
N ARG A 32 6.99 2.34 -9.93
CA ARG A 32 6.89 1.22 -8.99
C ARG A 32 5.43 0.84 -8.72
N LEU A 33 4.56 1.83 -8.51
CA LEU A 33 3.14 1.61 -8.33
C LEU A 33 2.52 0.94 -9.55
N THR A 34 2.81 1.45 -10.76
CA THR A 34 2.25 0.87 -12.00
C THR A 34 2.80 -0.52 -12.32
N GLU A 35 4.02 -0.85 -11.90
CA GLU A 35 4.58 -2.20 -12.01
C GLU A 35 3.84 -3.17 -11.08
N ALA A 36 3.61 -2.78 -9.82
CA ALA A 36 2.85 -3.57 -8.85
C ALA A 36 1.42 -3.81 -9.34
N VAL A 37 0.73 -2.77 -9.80
CA VAL A 37 -0.62 -2.85 -10.37
C VAL A 37 -0.64 -3.74 -11.62
N ALA A 38 0.32 -3.60 -12.52
CA ALA A 38 0.39 -4.43 -13.72
C ALA A 38 0.58 -5.91 -13.38
N THR A 39 1.35 -6.21 -12.34
CA THR A 39 1.56 -7.58 -11.84
C THR A 39 0.25 -8.16 -11.30
N ASP A 40 -0.48 -7.41 -10.49
CA ASP A 40 -1.79 -7.82 -9.97
C ASP A 40 -2.79 -8.07 -11.11
N LEU A 41 -2.92 -7.13 -12.04
CA LEU A 41 -3.82 -7.23 -13.19
C LEU A 41 -3.48 -8.37 -14.17
N SER A 42 -2.26 -8.90 -14.14
CA SER A 42 -1.85 -10.00 -15.01
C SER A 42 -2.64 -11.30 -14.76
N SER A 43 -3.30 -11.41 -13.62
CA SER A 43 -4.18 -12.52 -13.26
C SER A 43 -5.57 -12.43 -13.93
N LEU A 44 -5.94 -11.26 -14.46
CA LEU A 44 -7.22 -11.06 -15.16
C LEU A 44 -7.13 -11.45 -16.63
N ALA A 45 -8.27 -11.84 -17.20
CA ALA A 45 -8.41 -11.93 -18.65
C ALA A 45 -8.22 -10.54 -19.28
N THR A 46 -7.56 -10.46 -20.43
CA THR A 46 -7.19 -9.20 -21.08
C THR A 46 -8.38 -8.24 -21.30
N GLU A 47 -9.56 -8.79 -21.52
CA GLU A 47 -10.82 -8.04 -21.72
C GLU A 47 -11.30 -7.34 -20.45
N HIS A 48 -10.89 -7.80 -19.26
CA HIS A 48 -11.25 -7.24 -17.97
C HIS A 48 -10.22 -6.20 -17.47
N ILE A 49 -9.07 -6.07 -18.14
CA ILE A 49 -8.09 -5.05 -17.79
C ILE A 49 -8.54 -3.70 -18.35
N PRO A 50 -8.72 -2.67 -17.48
CA PRO A 50 -9.15 -1.36 -17.95
C PRO A 50 -8.16 -0.78 -18.98
N GLN A 51 -8.68 -0.41 -20.15
CA GLN A 51 -7.83 0.22 -21.15
C GLN A 51 -7.36 1.61 -20.63
N LYS A 52 -6.09 1.94 -20.94
CA LYS A 52 -5.51 3.25 -20.59
C LYS A 52 -5.47 3.58 -19.09
N TRP A 53 -5.56 2.59 -18.23
CA TRP A 53 -5.51 2.82 -16.77
C TRP A 53 -4.26 3.60 -16.32
N ARG A 54 -3.13 3.46 -17.03
CA ARG A 54 -1.93 4.25 -16.77
C ARG A 54 -2.09 5.75 -17.04
N GLN A 55 -3.11 6.15 -17.81
CA GLN A 55 -3.45 7.54 -18.09
C GLN A 55 -4.46 8.11 -17.08
N ALA A 56 -4.92 7.31 -16.12
CA ALA A 56 -5.79 7.78 -15.04
C ALA A 56 -5.15 8.96 -14.30
N PRO A 57 -5.90 10.01 -14.00
CA PRO A 57 -5.36 11.19 -13.34
C PRO A 57 -5.07 10.92 -11.86
N VAL A 58 -3.90 11.35 -11.42
CA VAL A 58 -3.51 11.42 -10.01
C VAL A 58 -3.48 12.89 -9.61
N ALA A 59 -4.30 13.26 -8.64
CA ALA A 59 -4.33 14.61 -8.09
C ALA A 59 -3.31 14.73 -6.96
N ILE A 60 -2.46 15.74 -7.03
CA ILE A 60 -1.36 15.96 -6.10
C ILE A 60 -1.43 17.38 -5.57
N ARG A 61 -1.37 17.52 -4.25
CA ARG A 61 -1.07 18.76 -3.57
C ARG A 61 -0.05 18.47 -2.47
N LEU A 62 1.16 19.00 -2.60
CA LEU A 62 2.26 18.78 -1.69
C LEU A 62 2.96 20.11 -1.42
N ALA A 63 3.15 20.46 -0.16
CA ALA A 63 3.84 21.66 0.29
C ALA A 63 5.01 21.28 1.20
N PHE A 64 6.16 21.92 0.99
CA PHE A 64 7.32 21.77 1.84
C PHE A 64 7.43 22.97 2.79
N GLY A 65 7.81 22.72 4.00
CA GLY A 65 7.92 23.73 5.05
C GLY A 65 8.81 23.29 6.21
N TRP A 66 8.70 23.97 7.33
CA TRP A 66 9.43 23.67 8.56
C TRP A 66 8.44 23.34 9.67
N ALA A 67 8.75 22.33 10.48
CA ALA A 67 7.92 21.93 11.60
C ALA A 67 8.01 22.95 12.77
N ASP A 68 9.13 23.67 12.87
CA ASP A 68 9.38 24.63 13.94
C ASP A 68 10.06 25.91 13.43
N ASP A 69 9.98 26.97 14.21
CA ASP A 69 10.64 28.25 13.91
C ASP A 69 12.18 28.14 13.92
N GLY A 70 12.70 27.09 14.55
CA GLY A 70 14.14 26.81 14.60
C GLY A 70 14.70 26.19 13.31
N ARG A 71 13.85 25.88 12.35
CA ARG A 71 14.22 25.29 11.05
C ARG A 71 15.11 24.06 11.15
N ARG A 72 14.80 23.19 12.12
CA ARG A 72 15.57 21.95 12.32
C ARG A 72 15.02 20.79 11.53
N PHE A 73 13.68 20.76 11.34
CA PHE A 73 12.99 19.64 10.73
C PHE A 73 12.16 20.11 9.54
N PRO A 74 12.64 19.87 8.30
CA PRO A 74 11.85 20.11 7.12
C PRO A 74 10.66 19.15 7.07
N THR A 75 9.53 19.62 6.57
CA THR A 75 8.27 18.87 6.44
C THR A 75 7.79 18.76 5.03
N ALA A 76 6.98 17.74 4.76
CA ALA A 76 6.19 17.61 3.56
C ALA A 76 4.73 17.33 3.95
N GLU A 77 3.84 18.26 3.62
CA GLU A 77 2.42 18.17 3.95
C GLU A 77 1.57 18.26 2.69
N GLY A 78 0.49 17.48 2.65
CA GLY A 78 -0.39 17.55 1.50
C GLY A 78 -1.32 16.36 1.35
N ARG A 79 -1.76 16.14 0.12
CA ARG A 79 -2.69 15.07 -0.23
C ARG A 79 -2.38 14.54 -1.61
N VAL A 80 -2.51 13.23 -1.78
CA VAL A 80 -2.46 12.57 -3.07
C VAL A 80 -3.68 11.66 -3.22
N ALA A 81 -4.38 11.77 -4.36
CA ALA A 81 -5.55 10.97 -4.65
C ALA A 81 -5.44 10.33 -6.03
N ALA A 82 -5.75 9.05 -6.12
CA ALA A 82 -5.70 8.26 -7.34
C ALA A 82 -6.79 7.19 -7.38
N HIS A 83 -7.26 6.85 -8.59
CA HIS A 83 -8.06 5.68 -8.86
C HIS A 83 -7.13 4.62 -9.47
N VAL A 84 -7.04 3.46 -8.81
CA VAL A 84 -6.11 2.41 -9.17
C VAL A 84 -6.87 1.11 -9.42
N PRO A 85 -6.74 0.50 -10.61
CA PRO A 85 -7.35 -0.80 -10.85
C PRO A 85 -6.62 -1.88 -10.05
N ALA A 86 -7.38 -2.84 -9.55
CA ALA A 86 -6.90 -3.96 -8.76
C ALA A 86 -7.72 -5.22 -9.04
N VAL A 87 -7.35 -6.32 -8.40
CA VAL A 87 -8.06 -7.59 -8.45
C VAL A 87 -8.68 -7.89 -7.10
N CYS A 88 -9.97 -8.16 -7.09
CA CYS A 88 -10.65 -8.57 -5.86
C CYS A 88 -10.12 -9.93 -5.39
N GLN A 89 -9.58 -10.00 -4.18
CA GLN A 89 -8.98 -11.22 -3.63
C GLN A 89 -10.03 -12.30 -3.24
N ARG A 90 -11.32 -11.97 -3.32
CA ARG A 90 -12.41 -12.91 -3.03
C ARG A 90 -12.98 -13.55 -4.31
N CYS A 91 -13.31 -12.74 -5.33
CA CYS A 91 -13.93 -13.24 -6.55
C CYS A 91 -12.99 -13.28 -7.75
N LEU A 92 -11.74 -12.79 -7.58
CA LEU A 92 -10.73 -12.67 -8.62
C LEU A 92 -11.18 -11.85 -9.85
N GLY A 93 -12.21 -11.03 -9.68
CA GLY A 93 -12.71 -10.11 -10.70
C GLY A 93 -12.06 -8.72 -10.59
N PRO A 94 -12.28 -7.86 -11.61
CA PRO A 94 -11.75 -6.50 -11.62
C PRO A 94 -12.37 -5.65 -10.51
N LEU A 95 -11.55 -4.77 -9.93
CA LEU A 95 -11.90 -3.85 -8.86
C LEU A 95 -11.23 -2.51 -9.13
N GLU A 96 -11.82 -1.42 -8.66
CA GLU A 96 -11.18 -0.10 -8.62
C GLU A 96 -11.00 0.35 -7.17
N LEU A 97 -9.77 0.70 -6.82
CA LEU A 97 -9.41 1.27 -5.52
C LEU A 97 -9.39 2.80 -5.61
N ASN A 98 -10.03 3.43 -4.65
CA ASN A 98 -9.95 4.87 -4.45
C ASN A 98 -8.90 5.13 -3.36
N LEU A 99 -7.70 5.49 -3.77
CA LEU A 99 -6.64 5.88 -2.86
C LEU A 99 -6.72 7.39 -2.63
N ASP A 100 -6.76 7.77 -1.37
CA ASP A 100 -6.84 9.16 -0.93
C ASP A 100 -6.03 9.31 0.36
N VAL A 101 -4.84 9.88 0.24
CA VAL A 101 -3.82 9.89 1.28
C VAL A 101 -3.49 11.32 1.68
N ASP A 102 -3.72 11.64 2.93
CA ASP A 102 -3.22 12.85 3.55
C ASP A 102 -1.80 12.59 4.06
N LEU A 103 -0.89 13.50 3.75
CA LEU A 103 0.53 13.43 4.09
C LEU A 103 0.85 14.48 5.13
N LYS A 104 1.50 14.08 6.20
CA LYS A 104 2.03 14.97 7.22
C LYS A 104 3.37 14.40 7.71
N LEU A 105 4.41 14.64 6.92
CA LEU A 105 5.71 14.00 7.06
C LEU A 105 6.75 14.94 7.61
N LEU A 106 7.56 14.45 8.53
CA LEU A 106 8.79 15.07 8.99
C LEU A 106 9.96 14.37 8.30
N LEU A 107 10.74 15.16 7.56
CA LEU A 107 11.84 14.66 6.74
C LEU A 107 13.13 14.73 7.56
N ALA A 108 13.64 13.60 8.03
CA ALA A 108 14.79 13.55 8.92
C ALA A 108 15.80 12.48 8.51
N GLY A 109 17.08 12.80 8.67
CA GLY A 109 18.14 11.82 8.56
C GLY A 109 18.20 10.89 9.79
N PRO A 110 18.92 9.76 9.70
CA PRO A 110 18.95 8.73 10.75
C PRO A 110 19.40 9.27 12.12
N ASP A 111 20.31 10.25 12.15
CA ASP A 111 20.80 10.86 13.39
C ASP A 111 19.78 11.80 14.07
N GLN A 112 18.71 12.20 13.36
CA GLN A 112 17.72 13.17 13.81
C GLN A 112 16.42 12.52 14.31
N VAL A 113 16.23 11.23 14.02
CA VAL A 113 15.01 10.45 14.31
C VAL A 113 14.59 10.51 15.78
N ALA A 114 15.55 10.51 16.71
CA ALA A 114 15.31 10.51 18.16
C ALA A 114 14.65 11.81 18.69
N HIS A 115 14.59 12.86 17.87
CA HIS A 115 14.10 14.19 18.27
C HIS A 115 12.81 14.59 17.57
N ALA A 116 12.24 13.71 16.75
CA ALA A 116 10.97 13.93 16.08
C ALA A 116 9.83 13.90 17.12
N THR A 117 9.21 15.04 17.36
CA THR A 117 8.06 15.18 18.27
C THR A 117 6.90 15.85 17.53
N GLY A 118 5.68 15.38 17.78
CA GLY A 118 4.46 16.00 17.25
C GLY A 118 3.60 15.05 16.41
N ASP A 119 2.62 15.61 15.70
CA ASP A 119 1.64 14.88 14.89
C ASP A 119 2.16 14.51 13.47
N TYR A 120 3.48 14.49 13.29
CA TYR A 120 4.11 14.15 12.02
C TYR A 120 4.55 12.71 11.99
N GLU A 121 4.34 12.05 10.87
CA GLU A 121 4.96 10.76 10.58
C GLU A 121 6.42 10.99 10.16
N LEU A 122 7.30 10.17 10.71
CA LEU A 122 8.72 10.28 10.39
C LEU A 122 9.00 9.62 9.02
N TRP A 123 9.57 10.41 8.12
CA TRP A 123 10.14 9.92 6.88
C TRP A 123 11.66 9.96 6.97
N GLU A 124 12.27 8.79 7.09
CA GLU A 124 13.71 8.65 7.14
C GLU A 124 14.33 8.87 5.76
N ILE A 125 15.37 9.71 5.71
CA ILE A 125 16.04 10.08 4.48
C ILE A 125 17.46 9.56 4.54
N ASP A 126 17.77 8.58 3.69
CA ASP A 126 19.12 8.01 3.56
C ASP A 126 20.03 8.84 2.66
N GLU A 127 19.46 9.63 1.74
CA GLU A 127 20.18 10.44 0.77
C GLU A 127 20.08 11.94 1.11
N ALA A 128 21.12 12.70 0.75
CA ALA A 128 21.13 14.15 0.93
C ALA A 128 20.05 14.91 0.12
N THR A 129 19.47 14.27 -0.88
CA THR A 129 18.43 14.84 -1.75
C THR A 129 17.26 13.89 -1.92
N ILE A 130 16.06 14.43 -1.96
CA ILE A 130 14.82 13.70 -2.20
C ILE A 130 14.20 14.13 -3.53
N ARG A 131 13.40 13.25 -4.08
CA ARG A 131 12.53 13.55 -5.21
C ARG A 131 11.08 13.51 -4.73
N PRO A 132 10.31 14.59 -4.85
CA PRO A 132 8.92 14.63 -4.35
C PRO A 132 8.05 13.50 -4.88
N LEU A 133 8.31 13.02 -6.10
CA LEU A 133 7.61 11.89 -6.68
C LEU A 133 7.77 10.61 -5.84
N ASP A 134 8.96 10.36 -5.29
CA ASP A 134 9.23 9.13 -4.53
C ASP A 134 8.40 9.07 -3.23
N ILE A 135 8.23 10.22 -2.56
CA ILE A 135 7.37 10.34 -1.37
C ILE A 135 5.92 9.99 -1.72
N LEU A 136 5.40 10.58 -2.80
CA LEU A 136 4.03 10.37 -3.23
C LEU A 136 3.77 8.94 -3.71
N GLU A 137 4.74 8.35 -4.42
CA GLU A 137 4.67 6.97 -4.89
C GLU A 137 4.63 5.99 -3.73
N GLU A 138 5.51 6.17 -2.75
CA GLU A 138 5.54 5.32 -1.55
C GLU A 138 4.22 5.44 -0.76
N ALA A 139 3.72 6.66 -0.58
CA ALA A 139 2.45 6.90 0.11
C ALA A 139 1.28 6.18 -0.58
N LEU A 140 1.22 6.21 -1.91
CA LEU A 140 0.19 5.50 -2.67
C LEU A 140 0.35 3.98 -2.56
N ILE A 141 1.59 3.46 -2.61
CA ILE A 141 1.86 2.03 -2.45
C ILE A 141 1.43 1.55 -1.05
N MET A 142 1.78 2.30 -0.02
CA MET A 142 1.41 1.96 1.36
C MET A 142 -0.10 2.06 1.63
N ALA A 143 -0.81 2.90 0.89
CA ALA A 143 -2.26 3.03 0.99
C ALA A 143 -3.02 1.90 0.28
N MET A 144 -2.34 1.11 -0.55
CA MET A 144 -2.97 -0.07 -1.17
C MET A 144 -3.30 -1.11 -0.09
N PRO A 145 -4.55 -1.62 -0.04
CA PRO A 145 -4.90 -2.65 0.93
C PRO A 145 -4.14 -3.95 0.62
N LEU A 146 -3.68 -4.64 1.65
CA LEU A 146 -3.04 -5.96 1.52
C LEU A 146 -3.96 -7.01 0.88
N SER A 147 -5.27 -6.84 1.02
CA SER A 147 -6.30 -7.69 0.41
C SER A 147 -7.43 -6.79 -0.11
N ALA A 148 -7.37 -6.46 -1.38
CA ALA A 148 -8.39 -5.69 -2.06
C ALA A 148 -9.66 -6.53 -2.25
N MET A 149 -10.83 -6.03 -1.84
CA MET A 149 -12.12 -6.72 -1.97
C MET A 149 -13.21 -5.71 -2.32
N HIS A 150 -14.23 -6.17 -3.06
CA HIS A 150 -15.45 -5.39 -3.26
C HIS A 150 -16.08 -5.02 -1.92
N GLY A 151 -16.64 -3.82 -1.85
CA GLY A 151 -17.30 -3.32 -0.66
C GLY A 151 -18.59 -4.08 -0.30
N PRO A 152 -19.13 -3.84 0.90
CA PRO A 152 -20.43 -4.39 1.29
C PRO A 152 -21.53 -3.92 0.33
N GLY A 153 -22.27 -4.85 -0.28
CA GLY A 153 -23.38 -4.55 -1.20
C GLY A 153 -22.98 -4.48 -2.68
N GLU A 154 -21.70 -4.54 -3.00
CA GLU A 154 -21.25 -4.75 -4.36
C GLU A 154 -21.33 -6.24 -4.71
N SER A 155 -21.82 -6.56 -5.93
CA SER A 155 -21.88 -7.94 -6.39
C SER A 155 -20.48 -8.47 -6.58
N CYS A 156 -20.04 -9.27 -5.64
CA CYS A 156 -18.83 -10.05 -5.79
C CYS A 156 -19.27 -11.40 -6.35
N ASP A 157 -19.30 -11.51 -7.66
CA ASP A 157 -19.57 -12.78 -8.31
C ASP A 157 -18.45 -13.73 -7.91
N THR A 158 -18.76 -14.58 -6.93
CA THR A 158 -17.86 -15.69 -6.59
C THR A 158 -17.71 -16.53 -7.84
N PRO A 159 -16.50 -16.74 -8.39
CA PRO A 159 -16.32 -17.64 -9.52
C PRO A 159 -16.84 -19.01 -9.08
N GLY A 160 -18.05 -19.34 -9.56
CA GLY A 160 -18.66 -20.64 -9.43
C GLY A 160 -18.58 -21.26 -8.05
N GLU A 161 -19.62 -21.04 -7.26
CA GLU A 161 -20.13 -22.12 -6.43
C GLU A 161 -20.74 -23.19 -7.36
N THR A 162 -19.93 -23.71 -8.26
CA THR A 162 -20.15 -25.06 -8.76
C THR A 162 -19.83 -25.92 -7.56
N VAL A 163 -20.88 -26.20 -6.74
CA VAL A 163 -20.87 -27.35 -5.86
C VAL A 163 -20.32 -28.49 -6.72
N PRO A 164 -19.15 -29.06 -6.40
CA PRO A 164 -18.68 -30.21 -7.15
C PRO A 164 -19.75 -31.28 -6.97
N THR A 165 -20.51 -31.55 -8.04
CA THR A 165 -21.30 -32.78 -8.12
C THR A 165 -20.29 -33.86 -7.78
N GLU A 166 -20.57 -34.63 -6.74
CA GLU A 166 -19.70 -35.66 -6.16
C GLU A 166 -18.95 -36.42 -7.25
N SER A 167 -17.73 -35.97 -7.56
CA SER A 167 -16.78 -36.79 -8.30
C SER A 167 -16.03 -37.59 -7.26
N ALA A 168 -16.06 -38.88 -7.41
CA ALA A 168 -15.61 -39.92 -6.46
C ALA A 168 -14.12 -39.92 -6.09
N ASP A 169 -13.44 -38.80 -6.22
CA ASP A 169 -11.98 -38.72 -5.97
C ASP A 169 -11.58 -37.44 -5.21
N THR A 170 -12.42 -37.02 -4.26
CA THR A 170 -12.06 -35.89 -3.39
C THR A 170 -11.06 -36.37 -2.33
N VAL A 171 -9.78 -36.12 -2.55
CA VAL A 171 -8.74 -36.33 -1.53
C VAL A 171 -9.00 -35.36 -0.39
N ARG A 172 -9.24 -35.89 0.82
CA ARG A 172 -9.38 -35.11 2.06
C ARG A 172 -8.07 -35.20 2.85
N PRO A 173 -7.04 -34.40 2.56
CA PRO A 173 -5.70 -34.55 3.14
C PRO A 173 -5.67 -34.37 4.66
N PHE A 174 -6.71 -33.78 5.26
CA PHE A 174 -6.81 -33.53 6.70
C PHE A 174 -7.89 -34.38 7.40
N ALA A 175 -8.45 -35.39 6.75
CA ALA A 175 -9.50 -36.22 7.34
C ALA A 175 -9.10 -36.87 8.68
N ASP A 176 -7.84 -37.28 8.79
CA ASP A 176 -7.31 -37.97 9.97
C ASP A 176 -6.72 -37.01 11.04
N LEU A 177 -6.71 -35.69 10.77
CA LEU A 177 -6.10 -34.74 11.70
C LEU A 177 -6.83 -34.69 13.03
N ARG A 178 -8.16 -34.80 13.02
CA ARG A 178 -8.99 -34.80 14.23
C ARG A 178 -8.67 -36.01 15.13
N SER A 179 -8.51 -37.20 14.56
CA SER A 179 -8.18 -38.42 15.33
C SER A 179 -6.74 -38.37 15.89
N ARG A 180 -5.82 -37.71 15.20
CA ARG A 180 -4.43 -37.53 15.68
C ARG A 180 -4.31 -36.49 16.79
N ILE A 181 -5.18 -35.46 16.79
CA ILE A 181 -5.20 -34.43 17.84
C ILE A 181 -5.99 -34.91 19.07
N SER A 182 -6.99 -35.80 18.89
CA SER A 182 -7.80 -36.37 19.94
C SER A 182 -7.23 -37.70 20.46
N GLY A 183 -5.95 -37.99 20.28
CA GLY A 183 -5.25 -39.13 20.84
C GLY A 183 -5.43 -39.17 22.37
N PRO A 184 -5.45 -40.38 22.99
CA PRO A 184 -5.74 -40.54 24.43
C PRO A 184 -4.76 -39.69 25.24
N ALA A 185 -5.31 -38.87 26.15
CA ALA A 185 -4.54 -38.25 27.21
C ALA A 185 -3.78 -39.36 27.95
N GLY A 186 -2.48 -39.36 27.82
CA GLY A 186 -1.63 -40.31 28.52
C GLY A 186 -1.90 -40.21 30.02
N ASP A 187 -2.31 -41.34 30.62
CA ASP A 187 -2.42 -41.51 32.04
C ASP A 187 -1.07 -41.16 32.67
N MET A 188 -1.03 -40.01 33.30
CA MET A 188 0.08 -39.60 34.16
C MET A 188 -0.19 -40.28 35.49
N GLU A 189 0.37 -41.49 35.68
CA GLU A 189 0.40 -42.13 36.98
C GLU A 189 1.17 -41.24 37.97
N PRO A 190 0.64 -41.02 39.18
CA PRO A 190 1.39 -40.36 40.24
C PRO A 190 2.47 -41.34 40.76
N ASP A 191 3.73 -40.94 40.65
CA ASP A 191 4.85 -41.60 41.28
C ASP A 191 4.74 -41.38 42.80
N GLU A 192 4.21 -42.41 43.52
CA GLU A 192 4.34 -42.58 44.97
C GLU A 192 5.60 -43.37 45.22
N SER A 193 6.61 -42.72 45.72
CA SER A 193 7.69 -43.38 46.49
C SER A 193 8.32 -42.37 47.44
N GLU A 194 8.01 -42.63 48.73
CA GLU A 194 8.83 -42.70 49.97
C GLU A 194 9.94 -41.63 50.12
#